data_ce27d43a0ac014dcc113bcd3b1cdd065
#
_entry.id   ce27d43a0ac014dcc113bcd3b1cdd065
#
_cell.length_a   1.000
_cell.length_b   1.000
_cell.length_c   1.000
_cell.angle_alpha   90.00
_cell.angle_beta   90.00
_cell.angle_gamma   90.00
#
_symmetry.space_group_name_H-M   'P 1'
#
loop_
_entity.id
_entity.type
_entity.pdbx_description
1 polymer ?
#
loop_
_entity_poly.entity_id
_entity_poly.type
_entity_poly.pdbx_seq_one_letter_code
_entity_poly.pdbx_strand_id
1 'polypeptide(L)'
;NQYAFSAEQAEAIVTLQLYRLTNTDVTELKDEQKKLNQQIEEFQLILTNDQELANVLRREMLAIKKEFGNPRRTKIESHVEKLRVDTKVTVAKEDVILLVSHAGYIKRSSVRSFKASPIDENGLREDDYPILIQQTNTLAHLFMFTNLGNVIYRPVHEITDARWKDTGEHISQTIGLAENEHIIKAMVFDKLDQPGTIIMGTSDGQIKQSAFTDYKPGSRYKSRTTTGIKLKSDEARLVSVDYYEPTNENRSLLVISHEGYAVRFDVADVPVTGLRTGGVRAINLKDDDYATDYTLVSEGQNLAMITQRGAFKEMASSEIETGARARRGELVIHRIKNHPHKIVDFLAYDPDKHDVLEIITDRPAFQDVAVDDHHLGTAKSNGTFVVDTDTQGTPVKLRRKKVNVLNEEPVNQEN
;
A
#
# COMPACT_ATOMS: atom_id res chain seq x y z
N ASN A 1 61.22 33.13 -13.04
CA ASN A 1 60.76 32.59 -11.75
C ASN A 1 61.83 32.71 -10.66
N GLN A 2 62.01 33.92 -10.09
CA GLN A 2 62.90 34.17 -8.98
C GLN A 2 62.30 33.78 -7.61
N TYR A 3 60.99 33.54 -7.59
CA TYR A 3 60.19 33.18 -6.41
C TYR A 3 59.20 32.06 -6.81
N ALA A 4 58.99 31.07 -5.94
CA ALA A 4 58.12 29.92 -6.20
C ALA A 4 56.65 30.24 -5.81
N PHE A 5 56.04 31.25 -6.47
CA PHE A 5 54.64 31.58 -6.25
C PHE A 5 53.70 30.78 -7.16
N SER A 6 52.51 30.45 -6.65
CA SER A 6 51.40 29.92 -7.49
C SER A 6 50.89 31.00 -8.43
N ALA A 7 50.13 30.62 -9.45
CA ALA A 7 49.51 31.59 -10.39
C ALA A 7 48.60 32.59 -9.68
N GLU A 8 47.80 32.09 -8.71
CA GLU A 8 46.89 32.93 -7.90
C GLU A 8 47.65 33.91 -6.99
N GLN A 9 48.77 33.44 -6.41
CA GLN A 9 49.63 34.29 -5.57
C GLN A 9 50.31 35.37 -6.41
N ALA A 10 50.77 35.07 -7.61
CA ALA A 10 51.38 36.02 -8.53
C ALA A 10 50.37 37.10 -8.99
N GLU A 11 49.16 36.71 -9.29
CA GLU A 11 48.08 37.62 -9.69
C GLU A 11 47.66 38.54 -8.53
N ALA A 12 47.57 38.02 -7.32
CA ALA A 12 47.29 38.83 -6.13
C ALA A 12 48.37 39.88 -5.86
N ILE A 13 49.65 39.54 -6.10
CA ILE A 13 50.75 40.51 -5.98
C ILE A 13 50.69 41.59 -7.06
N VAL A 14 50.39 41.23 -8.31
CA VAL A 14 50.31 42.17 -9.44
C VAL A 14 49.11 43.11 -9.32
N THR A 15 48.02 42.65 -8.76
CA THR A 15 46.81 43.46 -8.55
C THR A 15 46.84 44.31 -7.29
N LEU A 16 47.91 44.23 -6.47
CA LEU A 16 48.07 45.02 -5.27
C LEU A 16 48.22 46.51 -5.64
N GLN A 17 47.33 47.36 -5.15
CA GLN A 17 47.41 48.80 -5.43
C GLN A 17 48.63 49.45 -4.74
N LEU A 18 49.38 50.26 -5.46
CA LEU A 18 50.66 50.86 -5.00
C LEU A 18 50.60 51.63 -3.68
N TYR A 19 49.44 52.21 -3.32
CA TYR A 19 49.27 52.93 -2.05
C TYR A 19 49.29 52.00 -0.83
N ARG A 20 49.06 50.67 -1.00
CA ARG A 20 49.10 49.66 0.08
C ARG A 20 50.53 49.23 0.43
N LEU A 21 51.54 49.81 -0.15
CA LEU A 21 52.97 49.54 0.15
C LEU A 21 53.54 50.45 1.23
N THR A 22 52.73 51.17 1.97
CA THR A 22 53.17 51.97 3.11
C THR A 22 53.43 51.12 4.31
N ASN A 23 54.34 51.60 5.23
CA ASN A 23 54.69 50.82 6.44
C ASN A 23 53.47 50.46 7.33
N THR A 24 52.40 51.25 7.28
CA THR A 24 51.17 51.00 8.04
C THR A 24 50.45 49.79 7.49
N ASP A 25 50.34 49.69 6.14
CA ASP A 25 49.67 48.58 5.47
C ASP A 25 50.42 47.25 5.63
N VAL A 26 51.76 47.29 5.66
CA VAL A 26 52.61 46.12 5.92
C VAL A 26 52.34 45.55 7.33
N THR A 27 52.09 46.43 8.31
CA THR A 27 51.75 45.96 9.68
C THR A 27 50.37 45.31 9.70
N GLU A 28 49.39 45.92 9.03
CA GLU A 28 48.03 45.35 8.89
C GLU A 28 48.06 44.00 8.18
N LEU A 29 48.80 43.87 7.08
CA LEU A 29 48.99 42.56 6.39
C LEU A 29 49.62 41.49 7.24
N LYS A 30 50.62 41.87 8.07
CA LYS A 30 51.24 40.94 9.03
C LYS A 30 50.26 40.50 10.11
N ASP A 31 49.45 41.40 10.61
CA ASP A 31 48.41 41.10 11.60
C ASP A 31 47.32 40.23 11.01
N GLU A 32 46.90 40.48 9.74
CA GLU A 32 45.97 39.64 9.00
C GLU A 32 46.57 38.24 8.78
N GLN A 33 47.79 38.15 8.30
CA GLN A 33 48.52 36.86 8.16
C GLN A 33 48.56 36.08 9.48
N LYS A 34 48.85 36.73 10.59
CA LYS A 34 48.89 36.11 11.90
C LYS A 34 47.49 35.56 12.30
N LYS A 35 46.43 36.34 12.06
CA LYS A 35 45.06 35.91 12.31
C LYS A 35 44.67 34.71 11.44
N LEU A 36 44.98 34.75 10.14
CA LEU A 36 44.70 33.63 9.23
C LEU A 36 45.46 32.35 9.62
N ASN A 37 46.73 32.47 10.00
CA ASN A 37 47.50 31.31 10.47
C ASN A 37 46.90 30.72 11.75
N GLN A 38 46.45 31.57 12.67
CA GLN A 38 45.77 31.09 13.87
C GLN A 38 44.44 30.36 13.54
N GLN A 39 43.68 30.88 12.60
CA GLN A 39 42.46 30.19 12.13
C GLN A 39 42.74 28.85 11.44
N ILE A 40 43.82 28.80 10.64
CA ILE A 40 44.24 27.57 9.98
C ILE A 40 44.62 26.49 11.05
N GLU A 41 45.39 26.88 12.05
CA GLU A 41 45.77 25.99 13.15
C GLU A 41 44.52 25.51 13.93
N GLU A 42 43.58 26.40 14.21
CA GLU A 42 42.32 26.07 14.87
C GLU A 42 41.51 25.09 14.02
N PHE A 43 41.33 25.34 12.71
CA PHE A 43 40.60 24.47 11.82
C PHE A 43 41.27 23.11 11.62
N GLN A 44 42.63 23.08 11.55
CA GLN A 44 43.36 21.83 11.49
C GLN A 44 43.20 20.99 12.78
N LEU A 45 43.19 21.65 13.94
CA LEU A 45 42.94 20.99 15.20
C LEU A 45 41.52 20.40 15.26
N ILE A 46 40.51 21.14 14.78
CA ILE A 46 39.12 20.66 14.73
C ILE A 46 38.99 19.46 13.78
N LEU A 47 39.69 19.47 12.63
CA LEU A 47 39.60 18.40 11.63
C LEU A 47 40.38 17.13 12.06
N THR A 48 41.39 17.26 12.90
CA THR A 48 42.23 16.13 13.30
C THR A 48 41.90 15.57 14.69
N ASN A 49 41.04 16.26 15.44
CA ASN A 49 40.69 15.87 16.80
C ASN A 49 39.18 15.90 17.04
N ASP A 50 38.61 14.70 17.12
CA ASP A 50 37.16 14.51 17.35
C ASP A 50 36.66 15.17 18.65
N GLN A 51 37.53 15.26 19.68
CA GLN A 51 37.17 15.93 20.92
C GLN A 51 37.01 17.44 20.74
N GLU A 52 37.88 18.07 19.95
CA GLU A 52 37.78 19.50 19.63
C GLU A 52 36.58 19.79 18.74
N LEU A 53 36.28 18.94 17.79
CA LEU A 53 35.05 19.01 17.00
C LEU A 53 33.80 18.96 17.90
N ALA A 54 33.78 18.03 18.85
CA ALA A 54 32.69 17.92 19.82
C ALA A 54 32.57 19.17 20.73
N ASN A 55 33.71 19.78 21.10
CA ASN A 55 33.75 21.02 21.90
C ASN A 55 33.17 22.21 21.12
N VAL A 56 33.49 22.34 19.83
CA VAL A 56 32.94 23.38 18.95
C VAL A 56 31.44 23.21 18.83
N LEU A 57 30.96 22.00 18.49
CA LEU A 57 29.53 21.72 18.39
C LEU A 57 28.77 22.01 19.70
N ARG A 58 29.36 21.62 20.85
CA ARG A 58 28.78 21.92 22.16
C ARG A 58 28.65 23.43 22.39
N ARG A 59 29.67 24.20 22.04
CA ARG A 59 29.69 25.66 22.19
C ARG A 59 28.60 26.30 21.33
N GLU A 60 28.49 25.91 20.06
CA GLU A 60 27.47 26.40 19.14
C GLU A 60 26.06 26.06 19.61
N MET A 61 25.83 24.80 20.02
CA MET A 61 24.54 24.37 20.57
C MET A 61 24.16 25.15 21.83
N LEU A 62 25.13 25.46 22.72
CA LEU A 62 24.88 26.28 23.90
C LEU A 62 24.55 27.74 23.55
N ALA A 63 25.17 28.29 22.50
CA ALA A 63 24.84 29.63 22.02
C ALA A 63 23.42 29.68 21.45
N ILE A 64 23.03 28.70 20.62
CA ILE A 64 21.68 28.56 20.08
C ILE A 64 20.66 28.36 21.25
N LYS A 65 20.99 27.53 22.22
CA LYS A 65 20.14 27.34 23.39
C LYS A 65 19.95 28.64 24.19
N LYS A 66 20.99 29.47 24.30
CA LYS A 66 20.93 30.76 25.02
C LYS A 66 20.04 31.76 24.28
N GLU A 67 20.10 31.79 22.94
CA GLU A 67 19.38 32.73 22.09
C GLU A 67 17.90 32.31 21.89
N PHE A 68 17.66 31.02 21.62
CA PHE A 68 16.35 30.50 21.25
C PHE A 68 15.70 29.60 22.31
N GLY A 69 16.40 29.33 23.43
CA GLY A 69 15.93 28.42 24.46
C GLY A 69 14.73 28.97 25.20
N ASN A 70 13.67 28.18 25.21
CA ASN A 70 12.48 28.47 26.01
C ASN A 70 12.50 27.64 27.32
N PRO A 71 11.90 28.16 28.40
CA PRO A 71 11.73 27.38 29.63
C PRO A 71 10.88 26.13 29.33
N ARG A 72 11.18 25.06 30.03
CA ARG A 72 10.44 23.82 29.89
C ARG A 72 8.96 24.06 30.20
N ARG A 73 8.07 23.77 29.22
CA ARG A 73 6.61 23.92 29.37
C ARG A 73 5.95 22.78 30.12
N THR A 74 6.62 21.61 30.22
CA THR A 74 6.11 20.46 30.95
C THR A 74 6.66 20.44 32.37
N LYS A 75 5.79 20.23 33.34
CA LYS A 75 6.19 19.97 34.73
C LYS A 75 6.61 18.52 34.90
N ILE A 76 7.71 18.27 35.63
CA ILE A 76 8.06 16.93 36.09
C ILE A 76 7.42 16.80 37.49
N GLU A 77 6.39 15.98 37.58
CA GLU A 77 5.76 15.66 38.86
C GLU A 77 6.22 14.27 39.31
N SER A 78 6.62 14.16 40.60
CA SER A 78 7.08 12.90 41.18
C SER A 78 5.96 11.89 41.44
N HIS A 79 4.71 12.33 41.45
CA HIS A 79 3.52 11.50 41.47
C HIS A 79 2.58 11.94 40.38
N VAL A 80 2.42 11.09 39.39
CA VAL A 80 1.28 11.17 38.46
C VAL A 80 0.11 10.52 39.21
N GLU A 81 -0.79 11.30 39.75
CA GLU A 81 -2.15 10.80 39.90
C GLU A 81 -2.55 10.33 38.52
N LYS A 82 -2.85 9.04 38.38
CA LYS A 82 -3.44 8.49 37.17
C LYS A 82 -4.79 9.15 37.00
N LEU A 83 -4.81 10.37 36.47
CA LEU A 83 -5.98 10.92 35.84
C LEU A 83 -6.31 9.98 34.69
N ARG A 84 -7.12 8.96 34.97
CA ARG A 84 -7.93 8.33 33.96
C ARG A 84 -8.90 9.40 33.49
N VAL A 85 -8.45 10.29 32.65
CA VAL A 85 -9.34 11.06 31.84
C VAL A 85 -9.93 10.03 30.86
N ASP A 86 -11.03 9.40 31.30
CA ASP A 86 -11.98 8.77 30.40
C ASP A 86 -12.63 9.90 29.59
N THR A 87 -11.87 10.54 28.76
CA THR A 87 -12.41 11.26 27.63
C THR A 87 -12.90 10.18 26.66
N LYS A 88 -14.06 9.61 26.96
CA LYS A 88 -14.93 9.07 25.94
C LYS A 88 -15.27 10.26 25.04
N VAL A 89 -14.42 10.51 24.06
CA VAL A 89 -14.82 11.30 22.92
C VAL A 89 -15.99 10.52 22.34
N THR A 90 -17.20 11.00 22.59
CA THR A 90 -18.41 10.37 22.06
C THR A 90 -18.43 10.76 20.58
N VAL A 91 -17.82 9.91 19.74
CA VAL A 91 -17.92 10.05 18.30
C VAL A 91 -19.37 9.78 17.93
N ALA A 92 -20.03 10.75 17.31
CA ALA A 92 -21.36 10.56 16.77
C ALA A 92 -21.32 9.49 15.66
N LYS A 93 -22.30 8.57 15.69
CA LYS A 93 -22.45 7.60 14.59
C LYS A 93 -23.11 8.30 13.41
N GLU A 94 -22.39 8.46 12.33
CA GLU A 94 -22.83 9.07 11.09
C GLU A 94 -22.53 8.15 9.93
N ASP A 95 -23.44 8.05 8.97
CA ASP A 95 -23.22 7.29 7.74
C ASP A 95 -22.34 8.07 6.79
N VAL A 96 -21.32 7.42 6.28
CA VAL A 96 -20.32 8.00 5.37
C VAL A 96 -20.01 7.04 4.22
N ILE A 97 -19.52 7.58 3.12
CA ILE A 97 -18.92 6.81 2.03
C ILE A 97 -17.40 6.87 2.20
N LEU A 98 -16.80 5.70 2.35
CA LEU A 98 -15.36 5.55 2.45
C LEU A 98 -14.78 5.19 1.08
N LEU A 99 -13.70 5.89 0.71
CA LEU A 99 -12.89 5.57 -0.46
C LEU A 99 -11.46 5.29 -0.03
N VAL A 100 -10.90 4.20 -0.57
CA VAL A 100 -9.46 3.86 -0.49
C VAL A 100 -8.98 3.57 -1.89
N SER A 101 -7.88 4.19 -2.32
CA SER A 101 -7.29 3.97 -3.64
C SER A 101 -6.07 3.05 -3.59
N HIS A 102 -5.69 2.53 -4.75
CA HIS A 102 -4.50 1.70 -4.95
C HIS A 102 -3.21 2.46 -4.57
N ALA A 103 -3.09 3.72 -4.97
CA ALA A 103 -1.93 4.56 -4.64
C ALA A 103 -1.84 4.94 -3.15
N GLY A 104 -2.92 4.77 -2.36
CA GLY A 104 -2.92 5.06 -0.93
C GLY A 104 -3.64 6.34 -0.53
N TYR A 105 -4.49 6.90 -1.40
CA TYR A 105 -5.40 7.99 -1.01
C TYR A 105 -6.59 7.43 -0.27
N ILE A 106 -6.96 8.09 0.83
CA ILE A 106 -8.10 7.72 1.66
C ILE A 106 -8.95 8.96 1.96
N LYS A 107 -10.26 8.78 2.00
CA LYS A 107 -11.22 9.80 2.45
C LYS A 107 -12.51 9.18 2.92
N ARG A 108 -13.21 9.92 3.77
CA ARG A 108 -14.64 9.71 4.01
C ARG A 108 -15.42 10.90 3.46
N SER A 109 -16.55 10.63 2.87
CA SER A 109 -17.46 11.68 2.35
C SER A 109 -18.85 11.48 2.94
N SER A 110 -19.58 12.56 3.18
CA SER A 110 -20.98 12.44 3.56
C SER A 110 -21.79 11.80 2.43
N VAL A 111 -22.82 11.05 2.78
CA VAL A 111 -23.76 10.46 1.79
C VAL A 111 -24.35 11.51 0.87
N ARG A 112 -24.62 12.73 1.40
CA ARG A 112 -25.09 13.86 0.62
C ARG A 112 -24.08 14.30 -0.44
N SER A 113 -22.79 14.41 -0.10
CA SER A 113 -21.73 14.78 -1.04
C SER A 113 -21.55 13.72 -2.13
N PHE A 114 -21.66 12.44 -1.77
CA PHE A 114 -21.58 11.34 -2.71
C PHE A 114 -22.74 11.37 -3.72
N LYS A 115 -24.00 11.52 -3.24
CA LYS A 115 -25.20 11.60 -4.11
C LYS A 115 -25.20 12.79 -5.06
N ALA A 116 -24.42 13.82 -4.79
CA ALA A 116 -24.36 15.04 -5.61
C ALA A 116 -23.44 14.93 -6.83
N SER A 117 -22.74 13.80 -7.02
CA SER A 117 -21.76 13.63 -8.11
C SER A 117 -21.77 12.20 -8.63
N PRO A 118 -21.40 11.98 -9.90
CA PRO A 118 -21.14 10.65 -10.43
C PRO A 118 -20.05 9.92 -9.60
N ILE A 119 -20.16 8.61 -9.52
CA ILE A 119 -19.20 7.77 -8.76
C ILE A 119 -17.77 7.91 -9.27
N ASP A 120 -17.63 8.10 -10.60
CA ASP A 120 -16.33 8.21 -11.27
C ASP A 120 -15.66 9.57 -11.02
N GLU A 121 -16.41 10.62 -10.66
CA GLU A 121 -15.85 11.92 -10.29
C GLU A 121 -15.38 11.94 -8.82
N ASN A 122 -14.50 11.00 -8.49
CA ASN A 122 -14.06 10.75 -7.12
C ASN A 122 -12.76 11.47 -6.73
N GLY A 123 -12.21 12.34 -7.59
CA GLY A 123 -11.03 13.14 -7.33
C GLY A 123 -9.69 12.39 -7.36
N LEU A 124 -9.67 11.11 -7.73
CA LEU A 124 -8.42 10.38 -7.94
C LEU A 124 -7.75 10.81 -9.26
N ARG A 125 -6.45 10.55 -9.37
CA ARG A 125 -5.69 10.75 -10.60
C ARG A 125 -6.09 9.71 -11.65
N GLU A 126 -5.82 9.98 -12.90
CA GLU A 126 -6.12 9.09 -14.02
C GLU A 126 -5.39 7.74 -13.94
N ASP A 127 -4.20 7.72 -13.29
CA ASP A 127 -3.37 6.53 -13.09
C ASP A 127 -3.68 5.78 -11.77
N ASP A 128 -4.65 6.27 -10.98
CA ASP A 128 -5.06 5.64 -9.73
C ASP A 128 -6.51 5.16 -9.81
N TYR A 129 -6.83 4.14 -9.05
CA TYR A 129 -8.16 3.56 -9.04
C TYR A 129 -8.60 3.17 -7.62
N PRO A 130 -9.92 3.20 -7.34
CA PRO A 130 -10.42 2.82 -6.04
C PRO A 130 -10.31 1.30 -5.80
N ILE A 131 -9.69 0.94 -4.68
CA ILE A 131 -9.69 -0.43 -4.11
C ILE A 131 -10.99 -0.67 -3.34
N LEU A 132 -11.47 0.35 -2.64
CA LEU A 132 -12.71 0.29 -1.85
C LEU A 132 -13.52 1.56 -2.08
N ILE A 133 -14.80 1.39 -2.42
CA ILE A 133 -15.85 2.40 -2.26
C ILE A 133 -16.98 1.70 -1.51
N GLN A 134 -17.29 2.15 -0.30
CA GLN A 134 -18.28 1.48 0.55
C GLN A 134 -18.98 2.46 1.48
N GLN A 135 -20.31 2.34 1.60
CA GLN A 135 -21.05 2.98 2.67
C GLN A 135 -20.73 2.28 3.99
N THR A 136 -20.42 3.07 5.01
CA THR A 136 -20.14 2.63 6.36
C THR A 136 -20.51 3.72 7.34
N ASN A 137 -20.06 3.61 8.58
CA ASN A 137 -20.29 4.64 9.60
C ASN A 137 -18.98 5.05 10.29
N THR A 138 -19.02 6.19 10.95
CA THR A 138 -17.87 6.79 11.65
C THR A 138 -17.27 5.91 12.75
N LEU A 139 -18.03 4.96 13.33
CA LEU A 139 -17.56 4.06 14.38
C LEU A 139 -16.87 2.80 13.84
N ALA A 140 -16.93 2.56 12.53
CA ALA A 140 -16.34 1.40 11.90
C ALA A 140 -14.79 1.48 11.85
N HIS A 141 -14.18 0.37 11.49
CA HIS A 141 -12.75 0.13 11.50
C HIS A 141 -12.25 -0.24 10.11
N LEU A 142 -11.35 0.58 9.53
CA LEU A 142 -10.72 0.32 8.25
C LEU A 142 -9.40 -0.42 8.44
N PHE A 143 -9.22 -1.50 7.70
CA PHE A 143 -7.96 -2.21 7.53
C PHE A 143 -7.54 -2.15 6.06
N MET A 144 -6.30 -1.78 5.81
CA MET A 144 -5.68 -1.73 4.49
C MET A 144 -4.47 -2.66 4.48
N PHE A 145 -4.32 -3.43 3.40
CA PHE A 145 -3.28 -4.42 3.25
C PHE A 145 -2.40 -4.02 2.07
N THR A 146 -1.08 -4.08 2.26
CA THR A 146 -0.12 -3.69 1.23
C THR A 146 0.50 -4.89 0.56
N ASN A 147 1.00 -4.71 -0.66
CA ASN A 147 1.71 -5.74 -1.42
C ASN A 147 2.98 -6.26 -0.72
N LEU A 148 3.50 -5.55 0.29
CA LEU A 148 4.63 -5.98 1.12
C LEU A 148 4.21 -6.75 2.38
N GLY A 149 2.92 -7.10 2.50
CA GLY A 149 2.40 -7.89 3.63
C GLY A 149 2.17 -7.09 4.90
N ASN A 150 2.16 -5.78 4.82
CA ASN A 150 1.85 -4.88 5.93
C ASN A 150 0.35 -4.63 6.03
N VAL A 151 -0.09 -4.36 7.25
CA VAL A 151 -1.47 -4.01 7.59
C VAL A 151 -1.50 -2.64 8.24
N ILE A 152 -2.31 -1.76 7.71
CA ILE A 152 -2.55 -0.41 8.18
C ILE A 152 -3.97 -0.36 8.73
N TYR A 153 -4.12 0.13 9.94
CA TYR A 153 -5.41 0.32 10.59
C TYR A 153 -5.73 1.81 10.71
N ARG A 154 -7.01 2.15 10.47
CA ARG A 154 -7.58 3.47 10.77
C ARG A 154 -9.03 3.33 11.26
N PRO A 155 -9.41 3.95 12.39
CA PRO A 155 -10.82 4.12 12.70
C PRO A 155 -11.42 5.14 11.72
N VAL A 156 -12.62 4.87 11.23
CA VAL A 156 -13.24 5.70 10.17
C VAL A 156 -13.42 7.16 10.60
N HIS A 157 -13.71 7.43 11.85
CA HIS A 157 -13.85 8.81 12.36
C HIS A 157 -12.56 9.64 12.33
N GLU A 158 -11.39 9.01 12.26
CA GLU A 158 -10.10 9.71 12.15
C GLU A 158 -9.68 9.99 10.70
N ILE A 159 -10.39 9.42 9.72
CA ILE A 159 -10.13 9.67 8.30
C ILE A 159 -10.66 11.05 7.95
N THR A 160 -9.91 11.79 7.14
CA THR A 160 -10.27 13.14 6.71
C THR A 160 -11.63 13.17 6.01
N ASP A 161 -12.52 14.05 6.49
CA ASP A 161 -13.79 14.35 5.82
C ASP A 161 -13.52 15.25 4.61
N ALA A 162 -13.91 14.80 3.42
CA ALA A 162 -13.69 15.49 2.17
C ALA A 162 -14.91 15.36 1.26
N ARG A 163 -15.09 16.33 0.36
CA ARG A 163 -16.14 16.22 -0.66
C ARG A 163 -15.81 15.06 -1.59
N TRP A 164 -16.86 14.46 -2.21
CA TRP A 164 -16.63 13.32 -3.10
C TRP A 164 -15.64 13.60 -4.23
N LYS A 165 -15.64 14.80 -4.78
CA LYS A 165 -14.75 15.23 -5.86
C LYS A 165 -13.32 15.59 -5.42
N ASP A 166 -13.06 15.66 -4.12
CA ASP A 166 -11.71 15.97 -3.61
C ASP A 166 -10.90 14.67 -3.51
N THR A 167 -9.57 14.72 -3.69
CA THR A 167 -8.69 13.53 -3.67
C THR A 167 -8.64 12.86 -2.29
N GLY A 168 -8.76 13.63 -1.18
CA GLY A 168 -8.58 13.14 0.17
C GLY A 168 -7.11 13.25 0.64
N GLU A 169 -6.75 12.49 1.67
CA GLU A 169 -5.38 12.46 2.22
C GLU A 169 -4.64 11.22 1.74
N HIS A 170 -3.32 11.31 1.60
CA HIS A 170 -2.48 10.17 1.28
C HIS A 170 -1.95 9.55 2.58
N ILE A 171 -2.05 8.23 2.71
CA ILE A 171 -1.68 7.51 3.94
C ILE A 171 -0.21 7.72 4.35
N SER A 172 0.68 8.02 3.41
CA SER A 172 2.09 8.31 3.69
C SER A 172 2.32 9.59 4.51
N GLN A 173 1.31 10.46 4.65
CA GLN A 173 1.41 11.62 5.54
C GLN A 173 1.57 11.22 7.02
N THR A 174 1.12 10.03 7.37
CA THR A 174 1.15 9.52 8.76
C THR A 174 1.97 8.25 8.91
N ILE A 175 1.97 7.38 7.90
CA ILE A 175 2.73 6.13 7.87
C ILE A 175 3.55 6.12 6.59
N GLY A 176 4.88 6.08 6.71
CA GLY A 176 5.75 5.95 5.55
C GLY A 176 5.52 4.61 4.85
N LEU A 177 5.13 4.66 3.58
CA LEU A 177 5.13 3.51 2.68
C LEU A 177 6.50 3.42 2.00
N ALA A 178 6.98 2.20 1.74
CA ALA A 178 8.17 1.99 0.92
C ALA A 178 7.90 2.44 -0.54
N GLU A 179 8.95 2.71 -1.32
CA GLU A 179 8.85 3.26 -2.69
C GLU A 179 7.93 2.44 -3.60
N ASN A 180 7.91 1.11 -3.47
CA ASN A 180 7.06 0.22 -4.27
C ASN A 180 5.94 -0.42 -3.44
N GLU A 181 5.54 0.22 -2.35
CA GLU A 181 4.47 -0.25 -1.49
C GLU A 181 3.15 0.44 -1.84
N HIS A 182 2.14 -0.36 -2.17
CA HIS A 182 0.80 0.11 -2.50
C HIS A 182 -0.27 -0.76 -1.83
N ILE A 183 -1.48 -0.24 -1.74
CA ILE A 183 -2.61 -0.93 -1.12
C ILE A 183 -3.21 -1.89 -2.15
N ILE A 184 -3.33 -3.16 -1.79
CA ILE A 184 -3.95 -4.20 -2.64
C ILE A 184 -5.36 -4.56 -2.20
N LYS A 185 -5.68 -4.37 -0.92
CA LYS A 185 -7.01 -4.66 -0.35
C LYS A 185 -7.33 -3.72 0.78
N ALA A 186 -8.60 -3.34 0.88
CA ALA A 186 -9.16 -2.60 2.00
C ALA A 186 -10.45 -3.27 2.46
N MET A 187 -10.65 -3.35 3.76
CA MET A 187 -11.81 -3.97 4.40
C MET A 187 -12.30 -3.10 5.56
N VAL A 188 -13.60 -3.03 5.71
CA VAL A 188 -14.26 -2.30 6.81
C VAL A 188 -14.99 -3.28 7.70
N PHE A 189 -14.82 -3.13 9.00
CA PHE A 189 -15.45 -3.95 10.02
C PHE A 189 -16.15 -3.07 11.06
N ASP A 190 -17.34 -3.47 11.48
CA ASP A 190 -18.07 -2.75 12.53
C ASP A 190 -17.48 -2.97 13.91
N LYS A 191 -16.84 -4.12 14.14
CA LYS A 191 -16.28 -4.53 15.43
C LYS A 191 -14.90 -5.16 15.25
N LEU A 192 -14.02 -4.95 16.24
CA LEU A 192 -12.67 -5.54 16.26
C LEU A 192 -12.62 -6.96 16.87
N ASP A 193 -13.71 -7.43 17.45
CA ASP A 193 -13.81 -8.72 18.15
C ASP A 193 -14.71 -9.73 17.44
N GLN A 194 -15.09 -9.46 16.18
CA GLN A 194 -15.88 -10.41 15.42
C GLN A 194 -15.10 -11.69 15.07
N PRO A 195 -15.80 -12.83 14.94
CA PRO A 195 -15.18 -14.11 14.60
C PRO A 195 -14.64 -14.09 13.17
N GLY A 196 -13.79 -15.04 12.84
CA GLY A 196 -13.27 -15.23 11.49
C GLY A 196 -11.76 -15.08 11.40
N THR A 197 -11.26 -15.24 10.19
CA THR A 197 -9.82 -15.19 9.86
C THR A 197 -9.56 -14.29 8.67
N ILE A 198 -8.37 -13.72 8.63
CA ILE A 198 -7.81 -13.10 7.43
C ILE A 198 -6.94 -14.13 6.71
N ILE A 199 -7.27 -14.37 5.45
CA ILE A 199 -6.52 -15.23 4.54
C ILE A 199 -5.63 -14.35 3.69
N MET A 200 -4.35 -14.68 3.58
CA MET A 200 -3.37 -13.95 2.78
C MET A 200 -2.65 -14.91 1.85
N GLY A 201 -2.60 -14.57 0.56
CA GLY A 201 -1.90 -15.32 -0.48
C GLY A 201 -0.76 -14.52 -1.10
N THR A 202 0.38 -15.17 -1.36
CA THR A 202 1.58 -14.50 -1.90
C THR A 202 1.95 -14.99 -3.30
N SER A 203 2.63 -14.15 -4.06
CA SER A 203 3.06 -14.45 -5.44
C SER A 203 3.95 -15.69 -5.54
N ASP A 204 4.73 -16.01 -4.51
CA ASP A 204 5.57 -17.22 -4.43
C ASP A 204 4.82 -18.48 -3.99
N GLY A 205 3.48 -18.46 -4.03
CA GLY A 205 2.63 -19.62 -3.82
C GLY A 205 2.41 -19.99 -2.35
N GLN A 206 2.61 -19.07 -1.41
CA GLN A 206 2.30 -19.30 0.00
C GLN A 206 0.91 -18.78 0.35
N ILE A 207 0.27 -19.42 1.32
CA ILE A 207 -1.01 -19.02 1.88
C ILE A 207 -0.99 -19.12 3.39
N LYS A 208 -1.74 -18.26 4.04
CA LYS A 208 -1.81 -18.18 5.49
C LYS A 208 -3.21 -17.78 5.95
N GLN A 209 -3.63 -18.29 7.10
CA GLN A 209 -4.76 -17.78 7.87
C GLN A 209 -4.27 -17.21 9.20
N SER A 210 -4.88 -16.13 9.67
CA SER A 210 -4.69 -15.61 11.03
C SER A 210 -6.03 -15.19 11.61
N ALA A 211 -6.24 -15.41 12.91
CA ALA A 211 -7.46 -14.97 13.56
C ALA A 211 -7.64 -13.44 13.38
N PHE A 212 -8.84 -12.99 13.03
CA PHE A 212 -9.10 -11.55 12.86
C PHE A 212 -8.81 -10.78 14.15
N THR A 213 -9.07 -11.37 15.30
CA THR A 213 -8.79 -10.76 16.61
C THR A 213 -7.32 -10.47 16.89
N ASP A 214 -6.38 -11.12 16.17
CA ASP A 214 -4.94 -10.87 16.28
C ASP A 214 -4.55 -9.49 15.66
N TYR A 215 -5.40 -8.94 14.80
CA TYR A 215 -5.18 -7.65 14.13
C TYR A 215 -5.61 -6.45 14.97
N LYS A 216 -5.98 -6.64 16.24
CA LYS A 216 -6.32 -5.53 17.14
C LYS A 216 -5.23 -4.46 17.12
N PRO A 217 -5.57 -3.20 16.89
CA PRO A 217 -4.59 -2.14 16.75
C PRO A 217 -3.84 -1.90 18.07
N GLY A 218 -2.52 -1.81 18.00
CA GLY A 218 -1.71 -1.38 19.13
C GLY A 218 -1.75 0.15 19.31
N SER A 219 -1.22 0.67 20.41
CA SER A 219 -1.23 2.11 20.74
C SER A 219 -0.52 3.00 19.70
N ARG A 220 0.32 2.45 18.83
CA ARG A 220 1.08 3.16 17.79
C ARG A 220 0.55 2.97 16.37
N TYR A 221 -0.71 2.55 16.21
CA TYR A 221 -1.30 2.30 14.88
C TYR A 221 -1.27 3.52 13.95
N LYS A 222 -1.23 4.74 14.48
CA LYS A 222 -1.19 5.98 13.68
C LYS A 222 0.10 6.17 12.90
N SER A 223 1.21 5.62 13.38
CA SER A 223 2.55 5.84 12.83
C SER A 223 3.30 4.57 12.46
N ARG A 224 2.71 3.39 12.66
CA ARG A 224 3.34 2.11 12.37
C ARG A 224 2.34 1.12 11.78
N THR A 225 2.82 0.37 10.79
CA THR A 225 2.13 -0.78 10.24
C THR A 225 2.27 -2.00 11.16
N THR A 226 1.39 -2.96 10.98
CA THR A 226 1.52 -4.31 11.56
C THR A 226 1.88 -5.27 10.44
N THR A 227 2.91 -6.11 10.61
CA THR A 227 3.22 -7.15 9.63
C THR A 227 2.17 -8.25 9.70
N GLY A 228 1.35 -8.39 8.67
CA GLY A 228 0.32 -9.43 8.56
C GLY A 228 0.91 -10.77 8.15
N ILE A 229 1.79 -10.78 7.16
CA ILE A 229 2.51 -11.96 6.67
C ILE A 229 3.98 -11.62 6.46
N LYS A 230 4.88 -12.55 6.81
CA LYS A 230 6.29 -12.44 6.50
C LYS A 230 6.55 -13.04 5.12
N LEU A 231 6.91 -12.20 4.15
CA LEU A 231 7.31 -12.63 2.82
C LEU A 231 8.62 -13.43 2.89
N LYS A 232 8.77 -14.47 2.06
CA LYS A 232 9.92 -15.38 2.08
C LYS A 232 11.12 -14.85 1.33
N SER A 233 10.92 -13.93 0.39
CA SER A 233 11.99 -13.26 -0.36
C SER A 233 11.61 -11.81 -0.62
N ASP A 234 12.59 -11.00 -1.00
CA ASP A 234 12.37 -9.59 -1.36
C ASP A 234 11.57 -9.42 -2.67
N GLU A 235 11.49 -10.46 -3.48
CA GLU A 235 10.73 -10.49 -4.72
C GLU A 235 9.27 -10.91 -4.51
N ALA A 236 8.98 -11.67 -3.44
CA ALA A 236 7.64 -12.09 -3.10
C ALA A 236 6.73 -10.89 -2.78
N ARG A 237 5.47 -10.98 -3.19
CA ARG A 237 4.45 -9.96 -2.92
C ARG A 237 3.21 -10.60 -2.35
N LEU A 238 2.54 -9.89 -1.45
CA LEU A 238 1.17 -10.23 -1.10
C LEU A 238 0.28 -9.86 -2.29
N VAL A 239 -0.46 -10.81 -2.82
CA VAL A 239 -1.32 -10.63 -4.00
C VAL A 239 -2.80 -10.73 -3.67
N SER A 240 -3.15 -11.44 -2.60
CA SER A 240 -4.54 -11.64 -2.18
C SER A 240 -4.74 -11.50 -0.68
N VAL A 241 -5.87 -10.91 -0.31
CA VAL A 241 -6.36 -10.86 1.07
C VAL A 241 -7.86 -11.03 1.09
N ASP A 242 -8.35 -11.99 1.83
CA ASP A 242 -9.77 -12.21 2.05
C ASP A 242 -10.10 -12.39 3.54
N TYR A 243 -11.32 -11.99 3.91
CA TYR A 243 -11.91 -12.32 5.20
C TYR A 243 -12.76 -13.58 5.07
N TYR A 244 -12.50 -14.53 5.93
CA TYR A 244 -13.26 -15.78 5.99
C TYR A 244 -13.89 -15.94 7.37
N GLU A 245 -15.19 -16.05 7.36
CA GLU A 245 -15.97 -16.47 8.52
C GLU A 245 -16.55 -17.85 8.23
N PRO A 246 -16.29 -18.85 9.09
CA PRO A 246 -16.89 -20.16 8.92
C PRO A 246 -18.42 -20.06 8.96
N THR A 247 -19.04 -20.35 7.85
CA THR A 247 -20.50 -20.44 7.69
C THR A 247 -20.87 -21.90 7.38
N ASN A 248 -22.16 -22.18 7.29
CA ASN A 248 -22.62 -23.50 6.83
C ASN A 248 -22.39 -23.76 5.34
N GLU A 249 -21.86 -22.76 4.61
CA GLU A 249 -21.52 -22.89 3.20
C GLU A 249 -20.15 -23.57 3.05
N ASN A 250 -20.09 -24.59 2.21
CA ASN A 250 -18.85 -25.21 1.80
C ASN A 250 -18.07 -24.26 0.90
N ARG A 251 -17.00 -23.65 1.42
CA ARG A 251 -16.09 -22.79 0.65
C ARG A 251 -14.74 -23.46 0.48
N SER A 252 -14.21 -23.36 -0.72
CA SER A 252 -12.86 -23.78 -1.04
C SER A 252 -11.99 -22.58 -1.39
N LEU A 253 -10.70 -22.75 -1.27
CA LEU A 253 -9.70 -21.80 -1.76
C LEU A 253 -9.23 -22.21 -3.14
N LEU A 254 -9.16 -21.25 -4.05
CA LEU A 254 -8.63 -21.41 -5.39
C LEU A 254 -7.45 -20.46 -5.58
N VAL A 255 -6.36 -20.98 -6.12
CA VAL A 255 -5.22 -20.19 -6.58
C VAL A 255 -4.95 -20.50 -8.05
N ILE A 256 -4.67 -19.46 -8.84
CA ILE A 256 -4.27 -19.61 -10.25
C ILE A 256 -2.91 -18.94 -10.43
N SER A 257 -2.01 -19.61 -11.14
CA SER A 257 -0.70 -19.06 -11.47
C SER A 257 -0.71 -18.33 -12.82
N HIS A 258 0.32 -17.52 -13.04
CA HIS A 258 0.52 -16.78 -14.30
C HIS A 258 0.58 -17.71 -15.51
N GLU A 259 1.20 -18.87 -15.38
CA GLU A 259 1.22 -19.91 -16.42
C GLU A 259 -0.12 -20.65 -16.60
N GLY A 260 -1.14 -20.30 -15.81
CA GLY A 260 -2.50 -20.86 -15.89
C GLY A 260 -2.69 -22.18 -15.17
N TYR A 261 -1.85 -22.53 -14.20
CA TYR A 261 -2.10 -23.68 -13.33
C TYR A 261 -2.99 -23.29 -12.16
N ALA A 262 -4.02 -24.05 -11.93
CA ALA A 262 -5.00 -23.85 -10.86
C ALA A 262 -4.97 -24.97 -9.83
N VAL A 263 -5.04 -24.62 -8.56
CA VAL A 263 -5.20 -25.56 -7.44
C VAL A 263 -6.38 -25.11 -6.59
N ARG A 264 -7.32 -26.02 -6.39
CA ARG A 264 -8.47 -25.84 -5.49
C ARG A 264 -8.36 -26.79 -4.29
N PHE A 265 -8.54 -26.30 -3.08
CA PHE A 265 -8.41 -27.06 -1.83
C PHE A 265 -9.32 -26.50 -0.75
N ASP A 266 -9.57 -27.29 0.31
CA ASP A 266 -10.39 -26.84 1.43
C ASP A 266 -9.72 -25.73 2.23
N VAL A 267 -10.51 -24.77 2.72
CA VAL A 267 -10.02 -23.70 3.60
C VAL A 267 -9.41 -24.30 4.89
N ALA A 268 -9.95 -25.41 5.37
CA ALA A 268 -9.45 -26.11 6.56
C ALA A 268 -8.03 -26.69 6.41
N ASP A 269 -7.55 -26.88 5.17
CA ASP A 269 -6.17 -27.33 4.90
C ASP A 269 -5.14 -26.25 5.22
N VAL A 270 -5.55 -24.99 5.40
CA VAL A 270 -4.66 -23.87 5.74
C VAL A 270 -4.69 -23.66 7.26
N PRO A 271 -3.58 -23.89 7.97
CA PRO A 271 -3.55 -23.72 9.42
C PRO A 271 -3.69 -22.24 9.81
N VAL A 272 -4.46 -21.99 10.87
CA VAL A 272 -4.52 -20.66 11.50
C VAL A 272 -3.25 -20.44 12.30
N THR A 273 -2.53 -19.38 11.99
CA THR A 273 -1.23 -19.03 12.60
C THR A 273 -1.20 -17.57 13.00
N GLY A 274 -0.37 -17.22 13.97
CA GLY A 274 -0.21 -15.83 14.43
C GLY A 274 0.34 -14.90 13.35
N LEU A 275 0.28 -13.60 13.60
CA LEU A 275 0.87 -12.58 12.74
C LEU A 275 2.38 -12.82 12.54
N ARG A 276 2.95 -12.25 11.47
CA ARG A 276 4.39 -12.31 11.13
C ARG A 276 4.92 -13.70 10.77
N THR A 277 4.06 -14.69 10.51
CA THR A 277 4.48 -15.98 9.96
C THR A 277 4.42 -15.96 8.43
N GLY A 278 5.17 -16.85 7.76
CA GLY A 278 5.26 -16.90 6.30
C GLY A 278 4.22 -17.81 5.62
N GLY A 279 3.34 -18.46 6.37
CA GLY A 279 2.32 -19.35 5.81
C GLY A 279 2.86 -20.72 5.35
N VAL A 280 2.00 -21.42 4.62
CA VAL A 280 2.24 -22.74 4.05
C VAL A 280 2.10 -22.70 2.52
N ARG A 281 2.67 -23.69 1.83
CA ARG A 281 2.57 -23.75 0.36
C ARG A 281 1.14 -24.07 -0.06
N ALA A 282 0.55 -23.24 -0.93
CA ALA A 282 -0.75 -23.45 -1.56
C ALA A 282 -0.61 -24.20 -2.90
N ILE A 283 0.31 -23.73 -3.75
CA ILE A 283 0.58 -24.26 -5.09
C ILE A 283 2.08 -24.52 -5.26
N ASN A 284 2.44 -25.53 -6.04
CA ASN A 284 3.82 -25.84 -6.38
C ASN A 284 4.19 -25.16 -7.71
N LEU A 285 4.68 -23.94 -7.63
CA LEU A 285 5.18 -23.16 -8.77
C LEU A 285 6.51 -23.73 -9.25
N LYS A 286 6.76 -23.63 -10.56
CA LYS A 286 7.99 -24.04 -11.21
C LYS A 286 8.49 -22.93 -12.09
N ASP A 287 9.79 -22.94 -12.31
CA ASP A 287 10.48 -21.97 -13.14
C ASP A 287 10.17 -20.52 -12.66
N ASP A 288 9.91 -19.61 -13.57
CA ASP A 288 9.58 -18.20 -13.30
C ASP A 288 8.06 -17.97 -13.09
N ASP A 289 7.29 -19.02 -12.79
CA ASP A 289 5.84 -18.92 -12.56
C ASP A 289 5.52 -18.34 -11.17
N TYR A 290 4.44 -17.60 -11.07
CA TYR A 290 3.98 -16.99 -9.82
C TYR A 290 2.46 -17.07 -9.69
N ALA A 291 1.95 -17.06 -8.46
CA ALA A 291 0.52 -16.98 -8.19
C ALA A 291 0.01 -15.57 -8.47
N THR A 292 -1.06 -15.46 -9.27
CA THR A 292 -1.62 -14.16 -9.65
C THR A 292 -2.58 -13.63 -8.59
N ASP A 293 -3.45 -14.48 -8.09
CA ASP A 293 -4.42 -14.18 -7.04
C ASP A 293 -4.89 -15.46 -6.35
N TYR A 294 -5.63 -15.31 -5.24
CA TYR A 294 -6.33 -16.37 -4.52
C TYR A 294 -7.76 -15.89 -4.27
N THR A 295 -8.71 -16.79 -4.31
CA THR A 295 -10.09 -16.44 -4.02
C THR A 295 -10.83 -17.55 -3.27
N LEU A 296 -11.78 -17.15 -2.45
CA LEU A 296 -12.74 -18.06 -1.85
C LEU A 296 -13.83 -18.39 -2.88
N VAL A 297 -14.10 -19.66 -3.07
CA VAL A 297 -15.09 -20.14 -4.04
C VAL A 297 -16.17 -20.93 -3.31
N SER A 298 -17.43 -20.55 -3.53
CA SER A 298 -18.63 -21.30 -3.12
C SER A 298 -19.09 -22.22 -4.25
N GLU A 299 -19.92 -23.19 -3.93
CA GLU A 299 -20.53 -24.06 -4.91
C GLU A 299 -21.41 -23.25 -5.88
N GLY A 300 -21.40 -23.61 -7.16
CA GLY A 300 -22.18 -22.94 -8.21
C GLY A 300 -21.55 -21.65 -8.78
N GLN A 301 -20.49 -21.12 -8.20
CA GLN A 301 -19.82 -19.95 -8.72
C GLN A 301 -19.01 -20.25 -9.99
N ASN A 302 -18.90 -19.24 -10.84
CA ASN A 302 -18.04 -19.23 -12.00
C ASN A 302 -16.78 -18.41 -11.74
N LEU A 303 -15.78 -18.59 -12.60
CA LEU A 303 -14.52 -17.87 -12.61
C LEU A 303 -14.46 -16.98 -13.84
N ALA A 304 -14.08 -15.74 -13.65
CA ALA A 304 -13.70 -14.80 -14.71
C ALA A 304 -12.20 -14.55 -14.65
N MET A 305 -11.52 -14.59 -15.77
CA MET A 305 -10.07 -14.46 -15.90
C MET A 305 -9.72 -13.50 -17.03
N ILE A 306 -8.63 -12.76 -16.85
CA ILE A 306 -8.04 -11.93 -17.91
C ILE A 306 -6.60 -12.35 -18.18
N THR A 307 -6.21 -12.38 -19.45
CA THR A 307 -4.84 -12.68 -19.86
C THR A 307 -4.07 -11.41 -20.21
N GLN A 308 -2.74 -11.48 -20.18
CA GLN A 308 -1.86 -10.38 -20.59
C GLN A 308 -2.05 -9.93 -22.05
N ARG A 309 -2.70 -10.77 -22.87
CA ARG A 309 -3.04 -10.46 -24.25
C ARG A 309 -4.43 -9.82 -24.41
N GLY A 310 -5.10 -9.51 -23.33
CA GLY A 310 -6.44 -8.91 -23.37
C GLY A 310 -7.58 -9.90 -23.65
N ALA A 311 -7.35 -11.20 -23.51
CA ALA A 311 -8.41 -12.19 -23.65
C ALA A 311 -9.10 -12.43 -22.32
N PHE A 312 -10.42 -12.23 -22.31
CA PHE A 312 -11.33 -12.51 -21.19
C PHE A 312 -11.92 -13.90 -21.33
N LYS A 313 -11.90 -14.65 -20.25
CA LYS A 313 -12.39 -16.02 -20.20
C LYS A 313 -13.23 -16.27 -19.00
N GLU A 314 -14.32 -17.01 -19.17
CA GLU A 314 -15.16 -17.52 -18.11
C GLU A 314 -15.19 -19.03 -18.13
N MET A 315 -15.24 -19.63 -16.94
CA MET A 315 -15.44 -21.07 -16.78
C MET A 315 -16.13 -21.40 -15.46
N ALA A 316 -16.78 -22.54 -15.37
CA ALA A 316 -17.34 -23.02 -14.12
C ALA A 316 -16.21 -23.37 -13.13
N SER A 317 -16.32 -22.95 -11.89
CA SER A 317 -15.33 -23.30 -10.86
C SER A 317 -15.28 -24.79 -10.56
N SER A 318 -16.37 -25.51 -10.85
CA SER A 318 -16.50 -26.96 -10.70
C SER A 318 -15.62 -27.77 -11.67
N GLU A 319 -15.11 -27.16 -12.75
CA GLU A 319 -14.14 -27.81 -13.66
C GLU A 319 -12.77 -28.02 -12.98
N ILE A 320 -12.49 -27.35 -11.86
CA ILE A 320 -11.27 -27.51 -11.08
C ILE A 320 -11.61 -28.36 -9.85
N GLU A 321 -11.12 -29.59 -9.83
CA GLU A 321 -11.39 -30.52 -8.74
C GLU A 321 -10.73 -30.07 -7.43
N THR A 322 -11.50 -30.15 -6.33
CA THR A 322 -10.97 -29.93 -4.98
C THR A 322 -10.04 -31.07 -4.59
N GLY A 323 -8.85 -30.73 -4.11
CA GLY A 323 -7.87 -31.74 -3.70
C GLY A 323 -6.84 -31.16 -2.74
N ALA A 324 -5.74 -31.86 -2.52
CA ALA A 324 -4.70 -31.39 -1.62
C ALA A 324 -4.02 -30.11 -2.14
N ARG A 325 -3.65 -29.20 -1.24
CA ARG A 325 -2.76 -28.06 -1.54
C ARG A 325 -1.34 -28.50 -1.90
N ALA A 326 -0.50 -27.57 -2.30
CA ALA A 326 0.92 -27.77 -2.61
C ALA A 326 1.21 -28.69 -3.82
N ARG A 327 0.20 -29.01 -4.64
CA ARG A 327 0.37 -29.65 -5.94
C ARG A 327 0.62 -28.59 -7.04
N ARG A 328 1.02 -29.01 -8.24
CA ARG A 328 1.19 -28.11 -9.39
C ARG A 328 -0.16 -27.59 -9.89
N GLY A 329 -1.21 -28.40 -9.78
CA GLY A 329 -2.54 -28.09 -10.28
C GLY A 329 -2.77 -28.43 -11.74
N GLU A 330 -3.92 -28.00 -12.26
CA GLU A 330 -4.43 -28.27 -13.60
C GLU A 330 -4.39 -27.00 -14.42
N LEU A 331 -4.19 -27.14 -15.75
CA LEU A 331 -4.20 -26.00 -16.65
C LEU A 331 -5.62 -25.53 -16.92
N VAL A 332 -5.87 -24.24 -16.70
CA VAL A 332 -7.15 -23.57 -17.00
C VAL A 332 -7.11 -22.72 -18.28
N ILE A 333 -6.03 -22.81 -19.05
CA ILE A 333 -5.87 -22.16 -20.36
C ILE A 333 -5.24 -23.13 -21.35
N HIS A 334 -5.57 -22.99 -22.64
CA HIS A 334 -4.94 -23.77 -23.69
C HIS A 334 -3.54 -23.22 -24.02
N ARG A 335 -2.54 -24.07 -23.96
CA ARG A 335 -1.16 -23.69 -24.32
C ARG A 335 -0.97 -23.65 -25.83
N ILE A 336 -0.59 -22.49 -26.33
CA ILE A 336 -0.16 -22.28 -27.69
C ILE A 336 1.36 -22.03 -27.71
N LYS A 337 2.04 -22.55 -28.78
CA LYS A 337 3.52 -22.46 -28.85
C LYS A 337 4.02 -21.02 -29.04
N ASN A 338 3.33 -20.26 -29.88
CA ASN A 338 3.72 -18.89 -30.23
C ASN A 338 2.78 -17.93 -29.49
N HIS A 339 3.36 -16.98 -28.77
CA HIS A 339 2.62 -15.98 -27.99
C HIS A 339 1.58 -16.60 -27.03
N PRO A 340 2.01 -17.40 -26.04
CA PRO A 340 1.10 -18.05 -25.13
C PRO A 340 0.26 -17.05 -24.34
N HIS A 341 -0.98 -17.43 -24.03
CA HIS A 341 -1.78 -16.71 -23.04
C HIS A 341 -1.25 -17.02 -21.64
N LYS A 342 -1.25 -15.99 -20.78
CA LYS A 342 -0.88 -16.08 -19.38
C LYS A 342 -1.90 -15.33 -18.55
N ILE A 343 -2.30 -15.89 -17.42
CA ILE A 343 -3.27 -15.26 -16.55
C ILE A 343 -2.62 -14.07 -15.83
N VAL A 344 -3.32 -12.95 -15.84
CA VAL A 344 -2.93 -11.74 -15.09
C VAL A 344 -3.68 -11.69 -13.77
N ASP A 345 -4.99 -11.90 -13.84
CA ASP A 345 -5.87 -11.83 -12.69
C ASP A 345 -7.14 -12.65 -12.92
N PHE A 346 -7.81 -13.01 -11.83
CA PHE A 346 -9.08 -13.71 -11.87
C PHE A 346 -9.93 -13.42 -10.63
N LEU A 347 -11.22 -13.68 -10.74
CA LEU A 347 -12.15 -13.64 -9.60
C LEU A 347 -13.24 -14.69 -9.76
N ALA A 348 -13.83 -15.10 -8.62
CA ALA A 348 -15.04 -15.91 -8.62
C ALA A 348 -16.26 -14.99 -8.60
N TYR A 349 -17.31 -15.34 -9.34
CA TYR A 349 -18.57 -14.61 -9.37
C TYR A 349 -19.76 -15.53 -9.33
N ASP A 350 -20.88 -14.99 -8.90
CA ASP A 350 -22.17 -15.66 -8.86
C ASP A 350 -22.89 -15.39 -10.19
N PRO A 351 -23.20 -16.41 -10.98
CA PRO A 351 -23.83 -16.22 -12.29
C PRO A 351 -25.19 -15.52 -12.22
N ASP A 352 -25.90 -15.62 -11.08
CA ASP A 352 -27.21 -15.01 -10.92
C ASP A 352 -27.16 -13.49 -10.61
N LYS A 353 -25.97 -12.93 -10.38
CA LYS A 353 -25.79 -11.51 -10.01
C LYS A 353 -25.56 -10.55 -11.18
N HIS A 354 -25.40 -11.07 -12.39
CA HIS A 354 -25.21 -10.26 -13.59
C HIS A 354 -24.13 -9.16 -13.43
N ASP A 355 -22.98 -9.55 -12.85
CA ASP A 355 -21.91 -8.62 -12.51
C ASP A 355 -21.33 -7.95 -13.77
N VAL A 356 -21.05 -6.66 -13.69
CA VAL A 356 -20.16 -5.97 -14.63
C VAL A 356 -18.77 -5.94 -14.00
N LEU A 357 -17.80 -6.45 -14.75
CA LEU A 357 -16.40 -6.46 -14.37
C LEU A 357 -15.66 -5.32 -15.07
N GLU A 358 -14.62 -4.84 -14.47
CA GLU A 358 -13.76 -3.78 -15.00
C GLU A 358 -12.34 -4.30 -15.10
N ILE A 359 -11.76 -4.23 -16.29
CA ILE A 359 -10.36 -4.57 -16.55
C ILE A 359 -9.56 -3.28 -16.48
N ILE A 360 -8.56 -3.26 -15.62
CA ILE A 360 -7.60 -2.17 -15.47
C ILE A 360 -6.35 -2.53 -16.26
N THR A 361 -5.84 -1.58 -17.05
CA THR A 361 -4.61 -1.76 -17.83
C THR A 361 -3.46 -0.92 -17.26
N ASP A 362 -2.25 -1.16 -17.73
CA ASP A 362 -1.02 -0.40 -17.39
C ASP A 362 -1.02 1.03 -18.00
N ARG A 363 -2.00 1.35 -18.82
CA ARG A 363 -2.33 2.72 -19.26
C ARG A 363 -3.60 3.17 -18.51
N PRO A 364 -3.86 4.47 -18.37
CA PRO A 364 -5.07 4.96 -17.73
C PRO A 364 -6.31 4.69 -18.58
N ALA A 365 -6.67 3.42 -18.69
CA ALA A 365 -7.84 2.93 -19.40
C ALA A 365 -8.53 1.82 -18.60
N PHE A 366 -9.85 1.88 -18.59
CA PHE A 366 -10.71 0.90 -17.95
C PHE A 366 -11.65 0.33 -19.01
N GLN A 367 -11.70 -1.00 -19.10
CA GLN A 367 -12.59 -1.70 -20.01
C GLN A 367 -13.65 -2.45 -19.22
N ASP A 368 -14.92 -2.09 -19.42
CA ASP A 368 -16.04 -2.81 -18.82
C ASP A 368 -16.32 -4.09 -19.62
N VAL A 369 -16.62 -5.16 -18.90
CA VAL A 369 -17.01 -6.46 -19.44
C VAL A 369 -18.18 -6.98 -18.61
N ALA A 370 -19.34 -7.18 -19.25
CA ALA A 370 -20.46 -7.85 -18.60
C ALA A 370 -20.31 -9.38 -18.73
N VAL A 371 -20.47 -10.08 -17.61
CA VAL A 371 -20.36 -11.56 -17.60
C VAL A 371 -21.43 -12.22 -18.48
N ASP A 372 -22.58 -11.57 -18.66
CA ASP A 372 -23.67 -12.11 -19.49
C ASP A 372 -23.40 -12.07 -21.01
N ASP A 373 -22.42 -11.26 -21.44
CA ASP A 373 -22.07 -11.10 -22.87
C ASP A 373 -21.11 -12.20 -23.36
N HIS A 374 -20.66 -13.08 -22.47
CA HIS A 374 -19.68 -14.12 -22.79
C HIS A 374 -20.21 -15.52 -22.50
N HIS A 375 -19.68 -16.49 -23.24
CA HIS A 375 -20.02 -17.89 -23.03
C HIS A 375 -19.02 -18.56 -22.08
N LEU A 376 -19.53 -19.41 -21.20
CA LEU A 376 -18.68 -20.27 -20.39
C LEU A 376 -17.80 -21.13 -21.26
N GLY A 377 -16.49 -20.96 -21.14
CA GLY A 377 -15.48 -21.79 -21.77
C GLY A 377 -15.12 -22.99 -20.89
N THR A 378 -14.31 -23.88 -21.43
CA THR A 378 -13.70 -24.99 -20.70
C THR A 378 -12.23 -24.71 -20.38
N ALA A 379 -11.58 -25.51 -19.54
CA ALA A 379 -10.16 -25.43 -19.25
C ALA A 379 -9.27 -25.41 -20.55
N LYS A 380 -9.79 -25.87 -21.68
CA LYS A 380 -9.09 -25.95 -22.96
C LYS A 380 -9.31 -24.73 -23.87
N SER A 381 -10.00 -23.68 -23.42
CA SER A 381 -10.22 -22.44 -24.18
C SER A 381 -9.32 -21.30 -23.66
N ASN A 382 -9.08 -20.27 -24.48
CA ASN A 382 -8.31 -19.07 -24.12
C ASN A 382 -9.17 -17.82 -23.99
N GLY A 383 -10.49 -17.94 -24.12
CA GLY A 383 -11.43 -16.83 -24.06
C GLY A 383 -11.48 -15.99 -25.33
N THR A 384 -12.09 -14.80 -25.20
CA THR A 384 -12.31 -13.84 -26.28
C THR A 384 -11.52 -12.56 -26.01
N PHE A 385 -10.91 -11.96 -27.02
CA PHE A 385 -10.21 -10.70 -26.87
C PHE A 385 -11.21 -9.57 -26.62
N VAL A 386 -11.03 -8.86 -25.50
CA VAL A 386 -11.87 -7.73 -25.07
C VAL A 386 -11.06 -6.46 -24.88
N VAL A 387 -9.73 -6.56 -24.76
CA VAL A 387 -8.80 -5.46 -24.66
C VAL A 387 -7.83 -5.51 -25.84
N ASP A 388 -7.72 -4.41 -26.56
CA ASP A 388 -6.67 -4.21 -27.56
C ASP A 388 -5.41 -3.68 -26.83
N THR A 389 -4.44 -4.55 -26.61
CA THR A 389 -3.24 -4.22 -25.84
C THR A 389 -2.34 -3.19 -26.51
N ASP A 390 -2.44 -3.01 -27.84
CA ASP A 390 -1.65 -2.00 -28.57
C ASP A 390 -2.16 -0.59 -28.28
N THR A 391 -3.46 -0.43 -28.19
CA THR A 391 -4.12 0.88 -27.99
C THR A 391 -4.48 1.15 -26.52
N GLN A 392 -4.99 0.17 -25.80
CA GLN A 392 -5.53 0.31 -24.44
C GLN A 392 -4.53 -0.07 -23.34
N GLY A 393 -3.39 -0.68 -23.69
CA GLY A 393 -2.39 -1.17 -22.73
C GLY A 393 -2.65 -2.61 -22.27
N THR A 394 -1.69 -3.14 -21.51
CA THR A 394 -1.72 -4.52 -21.01
C THR A 394 -2.59 -4.62 -19.77
N PRO A 395 -3.52 -5.60 -19.67
CA PRO A 395 -4.29 -5.83 -18.45
C PRO A 395 -3.39 -6.06 -17.23
N VAL A 396 -3.73 -5.44 -16.10
CA VAL A 396 -3.02 -5.58 -14.82
C VAL A 396 -3.92 -6.02 -13.68
N LYS A 397 -5.24 -5.77 -13.76
CA LYS A 397 -6.20 -6.17 -12.72
C LYS A 397 -7.59 -6.40 -13.31
N LEU A 398 -8.32 -7.33 -12.68
CA LEU A 398 -9.74 -7.60 -12.94
C LEU A 398 -10.51 -7.36 -11.63
N ARG A 399 -11.57 -6.55 -11.67
CA ARG A 399 -12.38 -6.28 -10.47
C ARG A 399 -13.86 -6.17 -10.80
N ARG A 400 -14.71 -6.31 -9.79
CA ARG A 400 -16.14 -5.98 -9.94
C ARG A 400 -16.32 -4.48 -10.00
N LYS A 401 -17.07 -4.00 -10.98
CA LYS A 401 -17.49 -2.61 -11.06
C LYS A 401 -18.54 -2.33 -9.99
N LYS A 402 -18.30 -1.37 -9.13
CA LYS A 402 -19.26 -0.95 -8.12
C LYS A 402 -20.32 -0.04 -8.77
N VAL A 403 -21.52 -0.55 -8.96
CA VAL A 403 -22.65 0.21 -9.52
C VAL A 403 -23.49 0.82 -8.38
N ASN A 404 -23.76 0.05 -7.34
CA ASN A 404 -24.52 0.49 -6.16
C ASN A 404 -23.64 0.45 -4.92
N VAL A 405 -23.34 1.64 -4.38
CA VAL A 405 -22.53 1.80 -3.15
C VAL A 405 -23.45 2.04 -1.95
N LEU A 406 -24.62 2.63 -2.19
CA LEU A 406 -25.56 2.95 -1.12
C LEU A 406 -26.32 1.69 -0.73
N ASN A 407 -26.40 1.43 0.57
CA ASN A 407 -27.29 0.42 1.10
C ASN A 407 -28.73 0.88 0.77
N GLU A 408 -29.54 0.01 0.16
CA GLU A 408 -30.96 0.27 0.02
C GLU A 408 -31.53 0.48 1.43
N GLU A 409 -32.16 1.62 1.68
CA GLU A 409 -32.92 1.81 2.91
C GLU A 409 -33.95 0.67 2.99
N PRO A 410 -34.08 0.00 4.15
CA PRO A 410 -35.16 -0.96 4.30
C PRO A 410 -36.46 -0.22 3.97
N VAL A 411 -37.16 -0.69 2.95
CA VAL A 411 -38.49 -0.19 2.62
C VAL A 411 -39.31 -0.34 3.89
N ASN A 412 -39.59 0.78 4.55
CA ASN A 412 -40.53 0.82 5.65
C ASN A 412 -41.86 0.34 5.08
N GLN A 413 -42.20 -0.91 5.33
CA GLN A 413 -43.56 -1.37 5.25
C GLN A 413 -44.28 -0.78 6.46
N GLU A 414 -44.61 0.50 6.38
CA GLU A 414 -45.71 1.05 7.12
C GLU A 414 -46.99 0.76 6.31
N ASN A 415 -47.72 -0.28 6.77
CA ASN A 415 -49.15 -0.34 6.81
C ASN A 415 -49.59 -1.50 7.71
#